data_289dd2272713dde2ea85c987df04f02a
#
_entry.id   289dd2272713dde2ea85c987df04f02a
#
_cell.length_a   1.000
_cell.length_b   1.000
_cell.length_c   1.000
_cell.angle_alpha   90.00
_cell.angle_beta   90.00
_cell.angle_gamma   90.00
#
_symmetry.space_group_name_H-M   'P 1'
#
loop_
_entity.id
_entity.type
_entity.pdbx_description
1 polymer ?
#
loop_
_entity_poly.entity_id
_entity_poly.type
_entity_poly.pdbx_seq_one_letter_code
_entity_poly.pdbx_strand_id
1 'polypeptide(L)'
;MNNKIKVGIFPLTGCEGCCVAILDLPNKLLELNEKIEIVNFRLFEEDEHSPDEKYDIVFVEGSPLTTRDIKQLKLVRKNSKYVISIGSCAHMGGIYHLKMYQDKNKIHDYVYQGEKGIENLDVKPLSAYVKVDFSIPGCPITGEEFYDFVYQLLIGKEPAITQNPVCYECQVRGQKCVLQYGEVCMGPITQGGCD
;
A
#
# COMPACT_ATOMS: atom_id res chain seq x y z
N MET A 1 23.40 20.60 -10.46
CA MET A 1 22.55 19.45 -10.88
C MET A 1 21.71 19.08 -9.66
N ASN A 2 20.41 19.42 -9.64
CA ASN A 2 19.54 19.00 -8.56
C ASN A 2 19.37 17.47 -8.69
N ASN A 3 19.93 16.73 -7.74
CA ASN A 3 19.77 15.28 -7.72
C ASN A 3 18.32 14.99 -7.33
N LYS A 4 17.48 14.57 -8.28
CA LYS A 4 16.10 14.18 -7.99
C LYS A 4 16.08 12.98 -7.04
N ILE A 5 15.08 12.90 -6.20
CA ILE A 5 14.88 11.77 -5.29
C ILE A 5 14.37 10.57 -6.11
N LYS A 6 15.07 9.45 -6.04
CA LYS A 6 14.70 8.21 -6.74
C LYS A 6 13.56 7.49 -6.04
N VAL A 7 12.45 7.32 -6.73
CA VAL A 7 11.23 6.67 -6.23
C VAL A 7 10.93 5.41 -7.01
N GLY A 8 10.63 4.32 -6.29
CA GLY A 8 10.10 3.09 -6.86
C GLY A 8 8.70 2.78 -6.33
N ILE A 9 7.82 2.27 -7.19
CA ILE A 9 6.48 1.80 -6.82
C ILE A 9 6.38 0.34 -7.22
N PHE A 10 6.27 -0.54 -6.23
CA PHE A 10 6.31 -1.99 -6.41
C PHE A 10 4.98 -2.63 -6.03
N PRO A 11 4.24 -3.18 -7.00
CA PRO A 11 3.09 -4.02 -6.70
C PRO A 11 3.56 -5.44 -6.33
N LEU A 12 3.00 -5.97 -5.25
CA LEU A 12 2.99 -7.39 -4.92
C LEU A 12 1.64 -7.98 -5.35
N THR A 13 1.19 -9.07 -4.69
CA THR A 13 -0.14 -9.59 -4.99
C THR A 13 -1.22 -8.63 -4.47
N GLY A 14 -1.95 -8.01 -5.38
CA GLY A 14 -2.96 -6.99 -5.09
C GLY A 14 -3.90 -6.76 -6.28
N CYS A 15 -4.78 -5.77 -6.13
CA CYS A 15 -5.68 -5.32 -7.20
C CYS A 15 -5.14 -4.10 -7.97
N GLU A 16 -3.99 -3.57 -7.55
CA GLU A 16 -3.35 -2.36 -8.09
C GLU A 16 -4.19 -1.06 -7.96
N GLY A 17 -5.26 -1.09 -7.17
CA GLY A 17 -6.12 0.07 -6.95
C GLY A 17 -5.40 1.27 -6.35
N CYS A 18 -4.43 1.04 -5.46
CA CYS A 18 -3.60 2.11 -4.91
C CYS A 18 -2.67 2.71 -5.95
N CYS A 19 -2.12 1.88 -6.86
CA CYS A 19 -1.31 2.37 -7.98
C CYS A 19 -2.15 3.21 -8.95
N VAL A 20 -3.39 2.80 -9.23
CA VAL A 20 -4.33 3.58 -10.06
C VAL A 20 -4.69 4.90 -9.37
N ALA A 21 -4.95 4.90 -8.06
CA ALA A 21 -5.26 6.13 -7.31
C ALA A 21 -4.13 7.17 -7.36
N ILE A 22 -2.87 6.74 -7.45
CA ILE A 22 -1.73 7.65 -7.67
C ILE A 22 -1.83 8.32 -9.05
N LEU A 23 -2.28 7.58 -10.08
CA LEU A 23 -2.40 8.09 -11.46
C LEU A 23 -3.60 9.02 -11.64
N ASP A 24 -4.61 8.92 -10.81
CA ASP A 24 -5.82 9.75 -10.88
C ASP A 24 -5.57 11.23 -10.52
N LEU A 25 -4.34 11.58 -10.12
CA LEU A 25 -3.92 12.96 -9.88
C LEU A 25 -2.85 13.45 -10.88
N PRO A 26 -3.13 13.50 -12.18
CA PRO A 26 -2.12 13.74 -13.20
C PRO A 26 -1.37 15.08 -13.01
N ASN A 27 -2.04 16.15 -12.63
CA ASN A 27 -1.42 17.46 -12.43
C ASN A 27 -0.45 17.45 -11.23
N LYS A 28 -0.83 16.84 -10.11
CA LYS A 28 0.02 16.72 -8.93
C LYS A 28 1.19 15.77 -9.17
N LEU A 29 0.98 14.70 -9.93
CA LEU A 29 2.04 13.77 -10.29
C LEU A 29 3.08 14.44 -11.20
N LEU A 30 2.65 15.31 -12.15
CA LEU A 30 3.56 16.11 -12.96
C LEU A 30 4.36 17.11 -12.12
N GLU A 31 3.71 17.76 -11.13
CA GLU A 31 4.41 18.64 -10.18
C GLU A 31 5.47 17.89 -9.37
N LEU A 32 5.14 16.71 -8.87
CA LEU A 32 6.11 15.85 -8.16
C LEU A 32 7.29 15.46 -9.05
N ASN A 33 7.05 15.17 -10.34
CA ASN A 33 8.08 14.75 -11.29
C ASN A 33 9.17 15.81 -11.52
N GLU A 34 8.93 17.07 -11.17
CA GLU A 34 9.98 18.08 -11.16
C GLU A 34 11.03 17.81 -10.05
N LYS A 35 10.63 17.20 -8.95
CA LYS A 35 11.44 16.98 -7.74
C LYS A 35 11.87 15.52 -7.54
N ILE A 36 11.09 14.57 -8.03
CA ILE A 36 11.36 13.13 -7.95
C ILE A 36 11.65 12.54 -9.32
N GLU A 37 12.34 11.42 -9.33
CA GLU A 37 12.55 10.56 -10.49
C GLU A 37 11.88 9.21 -10.20
N ILE A 38 10.77 8.91 -10.89
CA ILE A 38 10.13 7.60 -10.77
C ILE A 38 10.94 6.64 -11.63
N VAL A 39 11.74 5.79 -10.99
CA VAL A 39 12.62 4.82 -11.66
C VAL A 39 12.03 3.43 -11.74
N ASN A 40 10.92 3.18 -11.07
CA ASN A 40 10.17 1.94 -11.17
C ASN A 40 8.69 2.20 -10.91
N PHE A 41 7.86 1.95 -11.91
CA PHE A 41 6.41 1.93 -11.77
C PHE A 41 5.81 1.11 -12.91
N ARG A 42 5.42 -0.13 -12.62
CA ARG A 42 4.95 -1.10 -13.62
C ARG A 42 3.85 -0.60 -14.56
N LEU A 43 3.03 0.36 -14.11
CA LEU A 43 1.98 0.94 -14.96
C LEU A 43 2.51 1.90 -16.04
N PHE A 44 3.78 2.32 -15.95
CA PHE A 44 4.44 3.18 -16.93
C PHE A 44 5.50 2.47 -17.77
N GLU A 45 6.05 1.38 -17.26
CA GLU A 45 7.23 0.75 -17.84
C GLU A 45 7.05 -0.77 -18.01
N GLU A 46 7.47 -1.31 -19.15
CA GLU A 46 7.46 -2.74 -19.45
C GLU A 46 8.79 -3.42 -19.13
N ASP A 47 9.86 -2.65 -18.89
CA ASP A 47 11.20 -3.19 -18.71
C ASP A 47 11.47 -3.70 -17.29
N GLU A 48 12.21 -4.81 -17.19
CA GLU A 48 12.70 -5.33 -15.91
C GLU A 48 13.82 -4.41 -15.37
N HIS A 49 13.58 -3.85 -14.18
CA HIS A 49 14.56 -3.01 -13.51
C HIS A 49 15.75 -3.82 -12.99
N SER A 50 16.92 -3.17 -12.96
CA SER A 50 18.11 -3.78 -12.41
C SER A 50 17.92 -4.21 -10.96
N PRO A 51 18.29 -5.44 -10.58
CA PRO A 51 18.21 -5.90 -9.18
C PRO A 51 19.04 -5.06 -8.19
N ASP A 52 20.02 -4.31 -8.72
CA ASP A 52 20.93 -3.49 -7.91
C ASP A 52 20.56 -2.00 -7.87
N GLU A 53 19.44 -1.61 -8.51
CA GLU A 53 18.97 -0.23 -8.47
C GLU A 53 18.71 0.23 -7.03
N LYS A 54 19.15 1.45 -6.72
CA LYS A 54 18.99 2.07 -5.40
C LYS A 54 17.90 3.10 -5.42
N TYR A 55 17.09 3.10 -4.37
CA TYR A 55 15.94 3.99 -4.20
C TYR A 55 16.08 4.81 -2.92
N ASP A 56 15.72 6.08 -2.98
CA ASP A 56 15.53 6.89 -1.78
C ASP A 56 14.23 6.51 -1.09
N ILE A 57 13.15 6.37 -1.87
CA ILE A 57 11.81 6.06 -1.37
C ILE A 57 11.22 4.93 -2.22
N VAL A 58 10.66 3.93 -1.54
CA VAL A 58 9.89 2.88 -2.21
C VAL A 58 8.51 2.76 -1.59
N PHE A 59 7.50 2.79 -2.45
CA PHE A 59 6.12 2.46 -2.13
C PHE A 59 5.84 1.02 -2.53
N VAL A 60 5.27 0.25 -1.61
CA VAL A 60 4.92 -1.16 -1.86
C VAL A 60 3.43 -1.34 -1.65
N GLU A 61 2.73 -1.76 -2.72
CA GLU A 61 1.32 -2.15 -2.70
C GLU A 61 1.18 -3.66 -2.62
N GLY A 62 0.04 -4.11 -2.10
CA GLY A 62 -0.33 -5.52 -2.10
C GLY A 62 0.24 -6.32 -0.93
N SER A 63 -0.12 -7.60 -0.87
CA SER A 63 0.31 -8.53 0.18
C SER A 63 1.32 -9.53 -0.36
N PRO A 64 2.35 -9.91 0.43
CA PRO A 64 3.33 -10.92 0.02
C PRO A 64 2.75 -12.32 0.18
N LEU A 65 1.97 -12.77 -0.81
CA LEU A 65 1.25 -14.04 -0.80
C LEU A 65 2.03 -15.20 -1.42
N THR A 66 3.16 -14.91 -2.08
CA THR A 66 4.02 -15.91 -2.68
C THR A 66 5.47 -15.79 -2.18
N THR A 67 6.22 -16.86 -2.30
CA THR A 67 7.66 -16.86 -2.00
C THR A 67 8.41 -15.85 -2.88
N ARG A 68 7.94 -15.62 -4.11
CA ARG A 68 8.47 -14.60 -5.02
C ARG A 68 8.28 -13.21 -4.45
N ASP A 69 7.06 -12.88 -3.98
CA ASP A 69 6.74 -11.58 -3.38
C ASP A 69 7.65 -11.29 -2.17
N ILE A 70 7.84 -12.29 -1.31
CA ILE A 70 8.71 -12.15 -0.13
C ILE A 70 10.17 -11.88 -0.51
N LYS A 71 10.68 -12.58 -1.56
CA LYS A 71 12.04 -12.34 -2.06
C LYS A 71 12.18 -10.94 -2.65
N GLN A 72 11.22 -10.52 -3.47
CA GLN A 72 11.17 -9.17 -4.05
C GLN A 72 11.15 -8.10 -2.96
N LEU A 73 10.25 -8.24 -1.97
CA LEU A 73 10.13 -7.30 -0.86
C LEU A 73 11.45 -7.15 -0.08
N LYS A 74 12.14 -8.27 0.21
CA LYS A 74 13.44 -8.25 0.89
C LYS A 74 14.53 -7.55 0.07
N LEU A 75 14.54 -7.77 -1.25
CA LEU A 75 15.48 -7.11 -2.16
C LEU A 75 15.20 -5.60 -2.22
N VAL A 76 13.94 -5.22 -2.38
CA VAL A 76 13.50 -3.81 -2.35
C VAL A 76 13.93 -3.15 -1.05
N ARG A 77 13.68 -3.76 0.12
CA ARG A 77 14.12 -3.20 1.42
C ARG A 77 15.62 -2.99 1.50
N LYS A 78 16.41 -3.95 1.00
CA LYS A 78 17.88 -3.86 1.00
C LYS A 78 18.39 -2.67 0.19
N ASN A 79 17.67 -2.32 -0.88
CA ASN A 79 18.08 -1.31 -1.85
C ASN A 79 17.42 0.06 -1.64
N SER A 80 16.63 0.23 -0.56
CA SER A 80 15.84 1.44 -0.32
C SER A 80 16.22 2.09 0.99
N LYS A 81 16.22 3.44 1.01
CA LYS A 81 16.37 4.20 2.25
C LYS A 81 15.08 4.14 3.07
N TYR A 82 13.94 4.44 2.45
CA TYR A 82 12.62 4.34 3.06
C TYR A 82 11.75 3.35 2.30
N VAL A 83 11.01 2.52 3.06
CA VAL A 83 9.96 1.63 2.53
C VAL A 83 8.64 2.03 3.14
N ILE A 84 7.69 2.36 2.30
CA ILE A 84 6.34 2.79 2.66
C ILE A 84 5.34 1.74 2.17
N SER A 85 4.52 1.22 3.07
CA SER A 85 3.39 0.38 2.67
C SER A 85 2.22 1.25 2.24
N ILE A 86 1.62 0.97 1.08
CA ILE A 86 0.43 1.67 0.59
C ILE A 86 -0.74 0.71 0.49
N GLY A 87 -1.87 1.16 1.01
CA GLY A 87 -3.12 0.41 1.03
C GLY A 87 -3.22 -0.64 2.13
N SER A 88 -4.44 -1.04 2.42
CA SER A 88 -4.77 -2.01 3.46
C SER A 88 -4.13 -3.39 3.22
N CYS A 89 -3.92 -3.78 1.97
CA CYS A 89 -3.28 -5.07 1.64
C CYS A 89 -1.84 -5.12 2.14
N ALA A 90 -1.05 -4.08 1.89
CA ALA A 90 0.32 -3.97 2.34
C ALA A 90 0.42 -3.78 3.87
N HIS A 91 -0.47 -2.94 4.42
CA HIS A 91 -0.44 -2.53 5.82
C HIS A 91 -0.89 -3.63 6.78
N MET A 92 -1.97 -4.37 6.45
CA MET A 92 -2.57 -5.36 7.35
C MET A 92 -2.99 -6.68 6.68
N GLY A 93 -2.66 -6.90 5.42
CA GLY A 93 -3.07 -8.09 4.65
C GLY A 93 -4.37 -7.92 3.88
N GLY A 94 -5.14 -6.84 4.14
CA GLY A 94 -6.35 -6.48 3.42
C GLY A 94 -7.40 -7.60 3.34
N ILE A 95 -8.11 -7.65 2.23
CA ILE A 95 -9.16 -8.65 1.98
C ILE A 95 -8.64 -10.09 2.00
N TYR A 96 -7.37 -10.30 1.64
CA TYR A 96 -6.77 -11.65 1.66
C TYR A 96 -6.70 -12.25 3.05
N HIS A 97 -6.68 -11.40 4.10
CA HIS A 97 -6.64 -11.85 5.47
C HIS A 97 -7.91 -12.63 5.88
N LEU A 98 -9.02 -12.48 5.15
CA LEU A 98 -10.27 -13.22 5.39
C LEU A 98 -10.08 -14.74 5.38
N LYS A 99 -9.14 -15.25 4.57
CA LYS A 99 -8.85 -16.70 4.55
C LYS A 99 -8.29 -17.22 5.87
N MET A 100 -7.72 -16.37 6.72
CA MET A 100 -7.12 -16.76 8.00
C MET A 100 -8.17 -17.06 9.08
N TYR A 101 -9.42 -16.63 8.87
CA TYR A 101 -10.54 -16.90 9.77
C TYR A 101 -11.24 -18.25 9.50
N GLN A 102 -10.76 -19.00 8.52
CA GLN A 102 -11.31 -20.29 8.09
C GLN A 102 -10.18 -21.32 7.92
N ASP A 103 -10.56 -22.57 7.63
CA ASP A 103 -9.58 -23.59 7.24
C ASP A 103 -9.03 -23.26 5.83
N LYS A 104 -7.86 -22.63 5.80
CA LYS A 104 -7.24 -22.18 4.55
C LYS A 104 -6.95 -23.31 3.56
N ASN A 105 -6.75 -24.55 4.05
CA ASN A 105 -6.49 -25.71 3.19
C ASN A 105 -7.78 -26.15 2.50
N LYS A 106 -8.89 -26.17 3.23
CA LYS A 106 -10.21 -26.48 2.63
C LYS A 106 -10.61 -25.42 1.60
N ILE A 107 -10.36 -24.11 1.88
CA ILE A 107 -10.61 -23.05 0.91
C ILE A 107 -9.74 -23.21 -0.32
N HIS A 108 -8.45 -23.47 -0.13
CA HIS A 108 -7.50 -23.70 -1.21
C HIS A 108 -7.95 -24.86 -2.10
N ASP A 109 -8.29 -26.01 -1.50
CA ASP A 109 -8.74 -27.18 -2.24
C ASP A 109 -10.06 -26.92 -2.98
N TYR A 110 -10.97 -26.17 -2.36
CA TYR A 110 -12.23 -25.78 -2.99
C TYR A 110 -12.02 -24.87 -4.21
N VAL A 111 -11.16 -23.86 -4.08
CA VAL A 111 -10.91 -22.88 -5.16
C VAL A 111 -10.09 -23.49 -6.29
N TYR A 112 -9.04 -24.23 -5.95
CA TYR A 112 -8.07 -24.74 -6.93
C TYR A 112 -8.28 -26.23 -7.25
N GLN A 113 -9.34 -26.88 -6.72
CA GLN A 113 -9.73 -28.24 -7.03
C GLN A 113 -8.59 -29.27 -6.90
N GLY A 114 -7.72 -29.07 -5.92
CA GLY A 114 -6.58 -29.95 -5.62
C GLY A 114 -5.36 -29.76 -6.57
N GLU A 115 -5.33 -28.69 -7.38
CA GLU A 115 -4.15 -28.35 -8.20
C GLU A 115 -2.90 -28.24 -7.35
N LYS A 116 -1.79 -28.83 -7.84
CA LYS A 116 -0.51 -28.86 -7.13
C LYS A 116 0.37 -27.67 -7.54
N GLY A 117 1.20 -27.22 -6.59
CA GLY A 117 2.20 -26.18 -6.84
C GLY A 117 1.70 -24.76 -6.62
N ILE A 118 0.45 -24.57 -6.23
CA ILE A 118 -0.08 -23.27 -5.84
C ILE A 118 0.29 -22.99 -4.38
N GLU A 119 0.97 -21.88 -4.14
CA GLU A 119 1.38 -21.49 -2.79
C GLU A 119 0.15 -21.05 -1.96
N ASN A 120 0.08 -21.49 -0.71
CA ASN A 120 -0.97 -21.13 0.23
C ASN A 120 -0.39 -20.58 1.53
N LEU A 121 0.40 -19.51 1.41
CA LEU A 121 1.04 -18.86 2.54
C LEU A 121 0.01 -18.18 3.46
N ASP A 122 0.41 -18.00 4.73
CA ASP A 122 -0.34 -17.16 5.65
C ASP A 122 -0.30 -15.70 5.20
N VAL A 123 -1.43 -15.02 5.29
CA VAL A 123 -1.49 -13.60 4.99
C VAL A 123 -0.92 -12.81 6.16
N LYS A 124 0.10 -12.02 5.89
CA LYS A 124 0.77 -11.18 6.88
C LYS A 124 1.05 -9.80 6.27
N PRO A 125 1.06 -8.74 7.09
CA PRO A 125 1.46 -7.41 6.61
C PRO A 125 2.93 -7.39 6.18
N LEU A 126 3.34 -6.38 5.39
CA LEU A 126 4.74 -6.21 4.97
C LEU A 126 5.68 -6.14 6.17
N SER A 127 5.26 -5.51 7.26
CA SER A 127 6.02 -5.36 8.50
C SER A 127 6.40 -6.67 9.17
N ALA A 128 5.73 -7.77 8.85
CA ALA A 128 6.12 -9.11 9.33
C ALA A 128 7.36 -9.67 8.62
N TYR A 129 7.75 -9.10 7.49
CA TYR A 129 8.86 -9.59 6.68
C TYR A 129 10.05 -8.64 6.60
N VAL A 130 9.79 -7.32 6.62
CA VAL A 130 10.80 -6.27 6.53
C VAL A 130 10.43 -5.09 7.41
N LYS A 131 11.41 -4.23 7.73
CA LYS A 131 11.11 -2.95 8.36
C LYS A 131 10.37 -2.06 7.37
N VAL A 132 9.17 -1.64 7.73
CA VAL A 132 8.38 -0.61 7.07
C VAL A 132 8.57 0.69 7.84
N ASP A 133 8.94 1.76 7.15
CA ASP A 133 9.25 3.04 7.80
C ASP A 133 7.97 3.88 8.00
N PHE A 134 7.05 3.84 7.03
CA PHE A 134 5.74 4.52 7.08
C PHE A 134 4.66 3.66 6.40
N SER A 135 3.39 3.99 6.68
CA SER A 135 2.23 3.32 6.07
C SER A 135 1.18 4.35 5.69
N ILE A 136 0.66 4.26 4.48
CA ILE A 136 -0.51 5.02 4.00
C ILE A 136 -1.65 4.01 3.90
N PRO A 137 -2.59 3.98 4.87
CA PRO A 137 -3.72 3.05 4.85
C PRO A 137 -4.74 3.46 3.78
N GLY A 138 -5.73 2.61 3.52
CA GLY A 138 -6.81 2.85 2.57
C GLY A 138 -7.10 1.63 1.69
N CYS A 139 -8.29 1.57 1.09
CA CYS A 139 -8.63 0.51 0.13
C CYS A 139 -9.57 1.07 -0.96
N PRO A 140 -8.98 1.75 -1.97
CA PRO A 140 -7.57 2.13 -2.11
C PRO A 140 -7.17 3.31 -1.20
N ILE A 141 -5.89 3.73 -1.26
CA ILE A 141 -5.45 5.01 -0.70
C ILE A 141 -6.08 6.16 -1.49
N THR A 142 -6.11 7.37 -0.91
CA THR A 142 -6.44 8.56 -1.70
C THR A 142 -5.16 9.10 -2.37
N GLY A 143 -5.28 9.57 -3.61
CA GLY A 143 -4.17 10.19 -4.31
C GLY A 143 -3.68 11.47 -3.60
N GLU A 144 -4.59 12.21 -2.96
CA GLU A 144 -4.28 13.40 -2.17
C GLU A 144 -3.36 13.08 -1.00
N GLU A 145 -3.66 12.04 -0.21
CA GLU A 145 -2.81 11.62 0.91
C GLU A 145 -1.43 11.15 0.43
N PHE A 146 -1.38 10.45 -0.70
CA PHE A 146 -0.10 10.08 -1.31
C PHE A 146 0.72 11.31 -1.68
N TYR A 147 0.10 12.28 -2.35
CA TYR A 147 0.77 13.53 -2.73
C TYR A 147 1.29 14.28 -1.49
N ASP A 148 0.44 14.50 -0.49
CA ASP A 148 0.80 15.22 0.73
C ASP A 148 1.90 14.50 1.50
N PHE A 149 1.87 13.18 1.54
CA PHE A 149 2.92 12.35 2.13
C PHE A 149 4.27 12.58 1.45
N VAL A 150 4.30 12.45 0.12
CA VAL A 150 5.53 12.66 -0.66
C VAL A 150 6.03 14.08 -0.49
N TYR A 151 5.14 15.06 -0.56
CA TYR A 151 5.49 16.47 -0.41
C TYR A 151 6.12 16.77 0.96
N GLN A 152 5.57 16.23 2.05
CA GLN A 152 6.14 16.38 3.40
C GLN A 152 7.55 15.79 3.49
N LEU A 153 7.79 14.60 2.92
CA LEU A 153 9.13 14.01 2.85
C LEU A 153 10.11 14.89 2.05
N LEU A 154 9.67 15.46 0.93
CA LEU A 154 10.50 16.32 0.08
C LEU A 154 10.96 17.59 0.79
N ILE A 155 10.13 18.16 1.66
CA ILE A 155 10.49 19.35 2.44
C ILE A 155 11.17 19.01 3.78
N GLY A 156 11.54 17.73 3.99
CA GLY A 156 12.25 17.26 5.18
C GLY A 156 11.39 17.20 6.45
N LYS A 157 10.06 17.19 6.32
CA LYS A 157 9.15 16.96 7.44
C LYS A 157 8.85 15.48 7.57
N GLU A 158 8.63 15.04 8.80
CA GLU A 158 8.09 13.70 9.06
C GLU A 158 6.60 13.69 8.64
N PRO A 159 6.19 12.79 7.74
CA PRO A 159 4.81 12.75 7.28
C PRO A 159 3.85 12.42 8.41
N ALA A 160 2.83 13.26 8.59
CA ALA A 160 1.74 13.02 9.52
C ALA A 160 0.63 12.24 8.82
N ILE A 161 0.50 10.97 9.16
CA ILE A 161 -0.57 10.10 8.66
C ILE A 161 -1.58 9.92 9.78
N THR A 162 -2.86 10.09 9.45
CA THR A 162 -3.96 9.89 10.40
C THR A 162 -3.96 8.44 10.90
N GLN A 163 -3.85 8.27 12.22
CA GLN A 163 -3.94 6.97 12.89
C GLN A 163 -5.30 6.77 13.56
N ASN A 164 -6.20 7.73 13.40
CA ASN A 164 -7.53 7.73 14.02
C ASN A 164 -8.50 6.88 13.18
N PRO A 165 -9.54 6.32 13.82
CA PRO A 165 -10.63 5.69 13.07
C PRO A 165 -11.39 6.71 12.20
N VAL A 166 -12.03 6.23 11.13
CA VAL A 166 -12.90 7.02 10.22
C VAL A 166 -13.95 7.85 10.98
N CYS A 167 -14.33 7.43 12.20
CA CYS A 167 -15.23 8.21 13.06
C CYS A 167 -14.80 9.67 13.26
N TYR A 168 -13.50 9.95 13.28
CA TYR A 168 -12.99 11.31 13.42
C TYR A 168 -13.30 12.16 12.18
N GLU A 169 -13.20 11.58 11.00
CA GLU A 169 -13.53 12.25 9.73
C GLU A 169 -15.03 12.56 9.66
N CYS A 170 -15.89 11.60 10.03
CA CYS A 170 -17.33 11.83 10.15
C CYS A 170 -17.66 13.00 11.10
N GLN A 171 -16.96 13.09 12.23
CA GLN A 171 -17.15 14.17 13.18
C GLN A 171 -16.70 15.52 12.63
N VAL A 172 -15.54 15.57 11.98
CA VAL A 172 -15.01 16.80 11.34
C VAL A 172 -15.95 17.29 10.24
N ARG A 173 -16.54 16.36 9.46
CA ARG A 173 -17.52 16.66 8.41
C ARG A 173 -18.93 16.94 8.93
N GLY A 174 -19.15 16.86 10.25
CA GLY A 174 -20.49 17.07 10.85
C GLY A 174 -21.51 16.00 10.48
N GLN A 175 -21.06 14.80 10.08
CA GLN A 175 -21.95 13.70 9.70
C GLN A 175 -22.63 13.09 10.93
N LYS A 176 -23.91 12.72 10.75
CA LYS A 176 -24.64 12.00 11.79
C LYS A 176 -24.18 10.54 11.83
N CYS A 177 -23.90 10.04 13.05
CA CYS A 177 -23.46 8.66 13.22
C CYS A 177 -24.60 7.67 12.94
N VAL A 178 -24.46 6.86 11.87
CA VAL A 178 -25.48 5.88 11.46
C VAL A 178 -25.71 4.78 12.50
N LEU A 179 -24.72 4.47 13.34
CA LEU A 179 -24.88 3.54 14.46
C LEU A 179 -25.95 3.99 15.45
N GLN A 180 -26.17 5.31 15.61
CA GLN A 180 -27.22 5.84 16.49
C GLN A 180 -28.62 5.57 15.93
N TYR A 181 -28.74 5.24 14.66
CA TYR A 181 -29.99 4.89 13.98
C TYR A 181 -30.16 3.38 13.81
N GLY A 182 -29.27 2.57 14.42
CA GLY A 182 -29.31 1.12 14.35
C GLY A 182 -28.76 0.51 13.06
N GLU A 183 -28.08 1.31 12.25
CA GLU A 183 -27.42 0.82 11.03
C GLU A 183 -26.01 0.33 11.29
N VAL A 184 -25.50 -0.53 10.41
CA VAL A 184 -24.15 -1.09 10.51
C VAL A 184 -23.11 -0.10 9.95
N CYS A 185 -22.02 0.09 10.69
CA CYS A 185 -20.92 0.93 10.26
C CYS A 185 -19.57 0.33 10.68
N MET A 186 -18.62 0.27 9.74
CA MET A 186 -17.27 -0.21 9.99
C MET A 186 -16.29 0.90 10.42
N GLY A 187 -16.72 2.16 10.42
CA GLY A 187 -15.90 3.31 10.77
C GLY A 187 -15.11 3.20 12.08
N PRO A 188 -15.66 2.63 13.18
CA PRO A 188 -14.92 2.47 14.43
C PRO A 188 -13.70 1.52 14.34
N ILE A 189 -13.70 0.61 13.37
CA ILE A 189 -12.63 -0.39 13.19
C ILE A 189 -11.84 -0.17 11.91
N THR A 190 -12.11 0.90 11.18
CA THR A 190 -11.43 1.30 9.95
C THR A 190 -10.57 2.51 10.25
N GLN A 191 -9.30 2.46 9.87
CA GLN A 191 -8.38 3.59 10.00
C GLN A 191 -8.76 4.69 9.00
N GLY A 192 -8.60 5.96 9.38
CA GLY A 192 -8.91 7.12 8.57
C GLY A 192 -8.18 7.13 7.21
N GLY A 193 -8.68 7.93 6.28
CA GLY A 193 -8.27 7.94 4.88
C GLY A 193 -9.29 7.28 3.95
N CYS A 194 -10.49 7.00 4.43
CA CYS A 194 -11.62 6.54 3.62
C CYS A 194 -12.56 7.74 3.37
N ASP A 195 -12.33 8.44 2.29
CA ASP A 195 -13.18 9.55 1.84
C ASP A 195 -14.45 9.08 1.14
#